data_c66a65e36be2c10b075ef6db6f34dd0b
#
_entry.id   c66a65e36be2c10b075ef6db6f34dd0b
#
_cell.length_a   1.000
_cell.length_b   1.000
_cell.length_c   1.000
_cell.angle_alpha   90.00
_cell.angle_beta   90.00
_cell.angle_gamma   90.00
#
_symmetry.space_group_name_H-M   'P 1'
#
loop_
_entity.id
_entity.type
_entity.pdbx_description
1 polymer ?
#
loop_
_entity_poly.entity_id
_entity_poly.type
_entity_poly.pdbx_seq_one_letter_code
_entity_poly.pdbx_strand_id
1 'polypeptide(L)'
;MNVSGIHHISLRSQDPVAARAFWERVVGFHFLELPVSGAVTAIWRGAPAEGAMFAAQVGSTFLVIAPPLEGTAVDDRFSEYRIGLDHLAFAVGDRAELDALVERLRAAGVETEGVETDPVLGKEYVAFRDPDNVQCEAYMV
;
A
#
# COMPACT_ATOMS: atom_id res chain seq x y z
N MET A 1 9.89 -24.98 8.86
CA MET A 1 10.41 -23.78 8.17
C MET A 1 10.49 -22.66 9.20
N ASN A 2 11.66 -22.05 9.38
CA ASN A 2 11.81 -20.84 10.20
C ASN A 2 11.52 -19.63 9.34
N VAL A 3 10.43 -18.91 9.64
CA VAL A 3 10.07 -17.67 8.97
C VAL A 3 10.48 -16.49 9.86
N SER A 4 11.30 -15.58 9.34
CA SER A 4 11.81 -14.42 10.09
C SER A 4 10.97 -13.14 9.87
N GLY A 5 9.98 -13.18 9.01
CA GLY A 5 9.09 -12.05 8.72
C GLY A 5 8.50 -12.10 7.31
N ILE A 6 7.84 -11.02 6.91
CA ILE A 6 7.34 -10.82 5.55
C ILE A 6 8.43 -10.09 4.77
N HIS A 7 8.93 -10.70 3.69
CA HIS A 7 9.97 -10.10 2.85
C HIS A 7 9.40 -8.93 2.02
N HIS A 8 8.29 -9.14 1.33
CA HIS A 8 7.62 -8.10 0.56
C HIS A 8 6.12 -8.34 0.41
N ILE A 9 5.41 -7.24 0.20
CA ILE A 9 4.00 -7.19 -0.20
C ILE A 9 3.98 -6.51 -1.56
N SER A 10 3.27 -7.07 -2.53
CA SER A 10 3.13 -6.48 -3.87
C SER A 10 1.68 -6.11 -4.13
N LEU A 11 1.44 -4.83 -4.38
CA LEU A 11 0.16 -4.27 -4.77
C LEU A 11 0.13 -4.08 -6.29
N ARG A 12 -1.00 -4.40 -6.90
CA ARG A 12 -1.28 -4.02 -8.29
C ARG A 12 -2.00 -2.69 -8.29
N SER A 13 -1.60 -1.80 -9.19
CA SER A 13 -2.21 -0.50 -9.35
C SER A 13 -2.59 -0.27 -10.80
N GLN A 14 -3.75 0.34 -11.03
CA GLN A 14 -4.17 0.78 -12.37
C GLN A 14 -3.25 1.88 -12.90
N ASP A 15 -2.76 2.75 -12.01
CA ASP A 15 -1.77 3.77 -12.32
C ASP A 15 -0.64 3.74 -11.27
N PRO A 16 0.42 2.94 -11.50
CA PRO A 16 1.53 2.82 -10.54
C PRO A 16 2.25 4.15 -10.25
N VAL A 17 2.24 5.09 -11.20
CA VAL A 17 2.87 6.42 -11.01
C VAL A 17 2.04 7.27 -10.07
N ALA A 18 0.72 7.30 -10.25
CA ALA A 18 -0.20 8.00 -9.34
C ALA A 18 -0.20 7.34 -7.95
N ALA A 19 -0.20 6.02 -7.87
CA ALA A 19 -0.10 5.28 -6.61
C ALA A 19 1.20 5.60 -5.87
N ARG A 20 2.36 5.55 -6.55
CA ARG A 20 3.63 5.98 -5.98
C ARG A 20 3.56 7.39 -5.41
N ALA A 21 3.03 8.34 -6.19
CA ALA A 21 2.92 9.73 -5.77
C ALA A 21 2.04 9.91 -4.52
N PHE A 22 0.98 9.12 -4.37
CA PHE A 22 0.17 9.06 -3.16
C PHE A 22 0.99 8.55 -1.98
N TRP A 23 1.59 7.38 -2.09
CA TRP A 23 2.37 6.75 -1.03
C TRP A 23 3.55 7.61 -0.57
N GLU A 24 4.20 8.35 -1.48
CA GLU A 24 5.30 9.25 -1.13
C GLU A 24 4.81 10.54 -0.44
N ARG A 25 3.77 11.19 -0.97
CA ARG A 25 3.34 12.51 -0.48
C ARG A 25 2.41 12.43 0.72
N VAL A 26 1.54 11.41 0.77
CA VAL A 26 0.52 11.29 1.81
C VAL A 26 1.02 10.41 2.95
N VAL A 27 1.53 9.22 2.64
CA VAL A 27 1.99 8.28 3.66
C VAL A 27 3.43 8.57 4.11
N GLY A 28 4.29 9.00 3.18
CA GLY A 28 5.67 9.39 3.48
C GLY A 28 6.70 8.30 3.19
N PHE A 29 6.35 7.28 2.40
CA PHE A 29 7.30 6.26 1.98
C PHE A 29 8.18 6.77 0.83
N HIS A 30 9.38 6.22 0.67
CA HIS A 30 10.28 6.55 -0.42
C HIS A 30 10.44 5.38 -1.37
N PHE A 31 10.02 5.57 -2.63
CA PHE A 31 10.06 4.53 -3.64
C PHE A 31 11.22 4.71 -4.61
N LEU A 32 11.87 3.59 -4.92
CA LEU A 32 12.80 3.47 -6.03
C LEU A 32 12.10 2.79 -7.20
N GLU A 33 12.37 3.27 -8.41
CA GLU A 33 11.91 2.61 -9.62
C GLU A 33 12.71 1.32 -9.86
N LEU A 34 12.01 0.23 -10.11
CA LEU A 34 12.60 -1.05 -10.45
C LEU A 34 12.58 -1.24 -11.97
N PRO A 35 13.72 -1.59 -12.60
CA PRO A 35 13.73 -1.88 -14.02
C PRO A 35 12.88 -3.13 -14.29
N VAL A 36 11.81 -2.96 -15.06
CA VAL A 36 11.03 -4.09 -15.56
C VAL A 36 11.81 -4.69 -16.73
N SER A 37 12.53 -5.77 -16.48
CA SER A 37 13.25 -6.53 -17.51
C SER A 37 12.49 -7.78 -17.90
N GLY A 38 12.81 -8.37 -19.07
CA GLY A 38 12.23 -9.63 -19.50
C GLY A 38 12.37 -10.78 -18.48
N ALA A 39 13.35 -10.72 -17.57
CA ALA A 39 13.50 -11.67 -16.48
C ALA A 39 12.39 -11.54 -15.42
N VAL A 40 11.94 -10.33 -15.13
CA VAL A 40 10.81 -10.07 -14.20
C VAL A 40 9.50 -10.56 -14.81
N THR A 41 9.30 -10.35 -16.11
CA THR A 41 8.10 -10.82 -16.82
C THR A 41 8.04 -12.35 -16.92
N ALA A 42 9.17 -13.04 -16.96
CA ALA A 42 9.22 -14.50 -16.99
C ALA A 42 8.81 -15.17 -15.66
N ILE A 43 9.02 -14.50 -14.53
CA ILE A 43 8.65 -15.00 -13.18
C ILE A 43 7.15 -14.81 -12.92
N TRP A 44 6.53 -13.82 -13.52
CA TRP A 44 5.11 -13.53 -13.34
C TRP A 44 4.28 -14.10 -14.47
N ARG A 45 3.43 -15.06 -14.13
CA ARG A 45 2.40 -15.53 -15.06
C ARG A 45 1.47 -14.35 -15.37
N GLY A 46 1.41 -13.96 -16.65
CA GLY A 46 0.76 -12.73 -17.07
C GLY A 46 1.68 -11.53 -16.82
N ALA A 47 2.72 -11.43 -17.66
CA ALA A 47 3.61 -10.27 -17.65
C ALA A 47 2.79 -8.98 -17.63
N PRO A 48 3.19 -7.98 -16.82
CA PRO A 48 2.53 -6.70 -16.89
C PRO A 48 2.61 -6.22 -18.34
N ALA A 49 1.50 -5.74 -18.85
CA ALA A 49 1.54 -4.79 -19.92
C ALA A 49 2.55 -3.70 -19.53
N GLU A 50 3.03 -2.93 -20.44
CA GLU A 50 4.00 -1.88 -20.20
C GLU A 50 3.68 -1.07 -18.91
N GLY A 51 4.69 -0.76 -18.09
CA GLY A 51 4.48 0.05 -16.90
C GLY A 51 5.66 0.06 -15.94
N ALA A 52 5.79 1.15 -15.20
CA ALA A 52 6.80 1.29 -14.16
C ALA A 52 6.43 0.45 -12.92
N MET A 53 7.44 -0.11 -12.27
CA MET A 53 7.32 -0.81 -11.00
C MET A 53 8.18 -0.09 -9.97
N PHE A 54 7.69 0.02 -8.75
CA PHE A 54 8.34 0.76 -7.68
C PHE A 54 8.42 -0.10 -6.41
N ALA A 55 9.47 0.12 -5.61
CA ALA A 55 9.60 -0.52 -4.31
C ALA A 55 10.07 0.47 -3.24
N ALA A 56 9.46 0.40 -2.07
CA ALA A 56 9.86 1.13 -0.89
C ALA A 56 10.21 0.17 0.24
N GLN A 57 11.21 0.48 1.03
CA GLN A 57 11.47 -0.25 2.27
C GLN A 57 10.60 0.33 3.40
N VAL A 58 9.82 -0.54 4.04
CA VAL A 58 8.94 -0.20 5.17
C VAL A 58 9.32 -1.12 6.32
N GLY A 59 10.09 -0.60 7.27
CA GLY A 59 10.71 -1.44 8.30
C GLY A 59 11.62 -2.52 7.68
N SER A 60 11.35 -3.79 7.98
CA SER A 60 12.05 -4.95 7.39
C SER A 60 11.38 -5.53 6.15
N THR A 61 10.25 -4.96 5.72
CA THR A 61 9.44 -5.44 4.61
C THR A 61 9.57 -4.48 3.41
N PHE A 62 9.50 -4.98 2.19
CA PHE A 62 9.35 -4.12 1.03
C PHE A 62 7.88 -4.03 0.61
N LEU A 63 7.41 -2.81 0.32
CA LEU A 63 6.16 -2.57 -0.37
C LEU A 63 6.47 -2.33 -1.85
N VAL A 64 5.86 -3.14 -2.71
CA VAL A 64 6.05 -3.07 -4.16
C VAL A 64 4.75 -2.60 -4.81
N ILE A 65 4.83 -1.61 -5.69
CA ILE A 65 3.74 -1.18 -6.55
C ILE A 65 4.05 -1.65 -7.97
N ALA A 66 3.14 -2.40 -8.56
CA ALA A 66 3.31 -2.99 -9.88
C ALA A 66 2.10 -2.69 -10.78
N PRO A 67 2.28 -2.60 -12.10
CA PRO A 67 1.17 -2.40 -13.03
C PRO A 67 0.19 -3.58 -13.00
N PRO A 68 -1.05 -3.40 -13.51
CA PRO A 68 -2.02 -4.49 -13.60
C PRO A 68 -1.49 -5.60 -14.52
N LEU A 69 -2.00 -6.81 -14.36
CA LEU A 69 -1.72 -7.91 -15.28
C LEU A 69 -2.47 -7.71 -16.59
N GLU A 70 -1.97 -8.31 -17.66
CA GLU A 70 -2.68 -8.34 -18.94
C GLU A 70 -4.09 -8.92 -18.76
N GLY A 71 -5.09 -8.23 -19.30
CA GLY A 71 -6.50 -8.63 -19.18
C GLY A 71 -7.20 -8.16 -17.90
N THR A 72 -6.52 -7.44 -16.98
CA THR A 72 -7.19 -6.77 -15.87
C THR A 72 -8.13 -5.69 -16.42
N ALA A 73 -9.38 -5.64 -15.93
CA ALA A 73 -10.33 -4.60 -16.31
C ALA A 73 -9.83 -3.22 -15.85
N VAL A 74 -10.03 -2.19 -16.69
CA VAL A 74 -9.52 -0.83 -16.43
C VAL A 74 -10.17 -0.14 -15.23
N ASP A 75 -11.32 -0.62 -14.78
CA ASP A 75 -12.06 -0.15 -13.63
C ASP A 75 -11.98 -1.09 -12.42
N ASP A 76 -11.18 -2.16 -12.52
CA ASP A 76 -10.99 -3.07 -11.37
C ASP A 76 -10.32 -2.33 -10.21
N ARG A 77 -10.84 -2.56 -9.03
CA ARG A 77 -10.34 -1.99 -7.77
C ARG A 77 -10.33 -3.05 -6.68
N PHE A 78 -9.49 -2.86 -5.71
CA PHE A 78 -9.47 -3.72 -4.52
C PHE A 78 -10.83 -3.68 -3.81
N SER A 79 -11.21 -4.82 -3.26
CA SER A 79 -12.40 -4.97 -2.41
C SER A 79 -12.15 -6.02 -1.35
N GLU A 80 -12.28 -5.65 -0.10
CA GLU A 80 -12.22 -6.51 1.08
C GLU A 80 -13.40 -7.49 1.18
N TYR A 81 -14.45 -7.27 0.39
CA TYR A 81 -15.58 -8.23 0.30
C TYR A 81 -15.22 -9.51 -0.48
N ARG A 82 -14.05 -9.56 -1.09
CA ARG A 82 -13.54 -10.79 -1.72
C ARG A 82 -12.74 -11.60 -0.71
N ILE A 83 -12.82 -12.91 -0.79
CA ILE A 83 -11.98 -13.79 0.05
C ILE A 83 -10.51 -13.56 -0.29
N GLY A 84 -9.71 -13.20 0.72
CA GLY A 84 -8.28 -12.92 0.56
C GLY A 84 -7.78 -11.91 1.57
N LEU A 85 -7.07 -10.89 1.08
CA LEU A 85 -6.61 -9.77 1.88
C LEU A 85 -7.81 -8.91 2.31
N ASP A 86 -7.85 -8.55 3.58
CA ASP A 86 -8.78 -7.56 4.12
C ASP A 86 -8.17 -6.16 4.07
N HIS A 87 -7.07 -5.94 4.78
CA HIS A 87 -6.35 -4.66 4.81
C HIS A 87 -4.84 -4.85 5.08
N LEU A 88 -4.10 -3.75 5.01
CA LEU A 88 -2.69 -3.66 5.40
C LEU A 88 -2.56 -2.70 6.58
N ALA A 89 -1.95 -3.14 7.68
CA ALA A 89 -1.64 -2.30 8.82
C ALA A 89 -0.13 -2.06 8.92
N PHE A 90 0.27 -0.79 9.04
CA PHE A 90 1.66 -0.35 9.20
C PHE A 90 1.89 0.09 10.64
N ALA A 91 2.90 -0.46 11.29
CA ALA A 91 3.25 -0.12 12.65
C ALA A 91 3.80 1.32 12.77
N VAL A 92 3.25 2.10 13.70
CA VAL A 92 3.64 3.48 14.00
C VAL A 92 3.98 3.58 15.48
N GLY A 93 5.11 4.18 15.81
CA GLY A 93 5.61 4.28 17.18
C GLY A 93 5.22 5.56 17.91
N ASP A 94 4.68 6.57 17.23
CA ASP A 94 4.39 7.88 17.78
C ASP A 94 2.99 8.37 17.35
N ARG A 95 2.19 8.85 18.33
CA ARG A 95 0.89 9.47 18.09
C ARG A 95 0.97 10.68 17.17
N ALA A 96 2.04 11.47 17.25
CA ALA A 96 2.22 12.64 16.39
C ALA A 96 2.32 12.24 14.90
N GLU A 97 2.81 11.06 14.59
CA GLU A 97 2.84 10.50 13.24
C GLU A 97 1.43 10.22 12.71
N LEU A 98 0.52 9.69 13.57
CA LEU A 98 -0.88 9.49 13.21
C LEU A 98 -1.58 10.83 12.94
N ASP A 99 -1.40 11.82 13.82
CA ASP A 99 -1.99 13.16 13.65
C ASP A 99 -1.49 13.81 12.36
N ALA A 100 -0.19 13.71 12.07
CA ALA A 100 0.40 14.23 10.83
C ALA A 100 -0.12 13.49 9.59
N LEU A 101 -0.36 12.18 9.67
CA LEU A 101 -0.96 11.41 8.58
C LEU A 101 -2.39 11.90 8.30
N VAL A 102 -3.21 12.10 9.33
CA VAL A 102 -4.58 12.62 9.19
C VAL A 102 -4.59 13.94 8.43
N GLU A 103 -3.69 14.87 8.79
CA GLU A 103 -3.58 16.17 8.11
C GLU A 103 -3.19 16.01 6.63
N ARG A 104 -2.24 15.11 6.31
CA ARG A 104 -1.85 14.84 4.91
C ARG A 104 -2.97 14.17 4.11
N LEU A 105 -3.72 13.23 4.71
CA LEU A 105 -4.88 12.58 4.08
C LEU A 105 -5.95 13.61 3.73
N ARG A 106 -6.32 14.47 4.69
CA ARG A 106 -7.30 15.53 4.48
C ARG A 106 -6.87 16.53 3.41
N ALA A 107 -5.61 16.96 3.44
CA ALA A 107 -5.04 17.85 2.43
C ALA A 107 -5.04 17.23 1.02
N ALA A 108 -4.93 15.91 0.92
CA ALA A 108 -5.01 15.17 -0.33
C ALA A 108 -6.45 14.82 -0.76
N GLY A 109 -7.47 15.19 0.03
CA GLY A 109 -8.88 14.86 -0.24
C GLY A 109 -9.21 13.38 -0.02
N VAL A 110 -8.43 12.68 0.78
CA VAL A 110 -8.68 11.26 1.13
C VAL A 110 -9.58 11.21 2.36
N GLU A 111 -10.63 10.41 2.27
CA GLU A 111 -11.54 10.20 3.41
C GLU A 111 -10.83 9.48 4.56
N THR A 112 -11.04 9.98 5.77
CA THR A 112 -10.58 9.37 7.03
C THR A 112 -11.41 9.90 8.19
N GLU A 113 -11.75 9.01 9.13
CA GLU A 113 -12.41 9.39 10.39
C GLU A 113 -11.41 10.06 11.37
N GLY A 114 -10.13 10.08 11.00
CA GLY A 114 -9.06 10.57 11.86
C GLY A 114 -8.48 9.46 12.72
N VAL A 115 -7.97 9.84 13.91
CA VAL A 115 -7.43 8.85 14.84
C VAL A 115 -8.56 8.21 15.62
N GLU A 116 -8.67 6.91 15.53
CA GLU A 116 -9.63 6.07 16.23
C GLU A 116 -8.93 5.15 17.24
N THR A 117 -9.71 4.52 18.12
CA THR A 117 -9.21 3.52 19.07
C THR A 117 -9.82 2.17 18.74
N ASP A 118 -8.96 1.17 18.49
CA ASP A 118 -9.39 -0.21 18.32
C ASP A 118 -10.07 -0.71 19.61
N PRO A 119 -11.33 -1.12 19.55
CA PRO A 119 -12.08 -1.55 20.73
C PRO A 119 -11.58 -2.87 21.32
N VAL A 120 -10.81 -3.66 20.57
CA VAL A 120 -10.30 -4.96 21.02
C VAL A 120 -8.94 -4.82 21.67
N LEU A 121 -8.02 -4.10 21.04
CA LEU A 121 -6.63 -3.97 21.49
C LEU A 121 -6.37 -2.66 22.27
N GLY A 122 -7.29 -1.70 22.24
CA GLY A 122 -7.14 -0.41 22.89
C GLY A 122 -6.01 0.45 22.32
N LYS A 123 -5.60 0.18 21.08
CA LYS A 123 -4.55 0.91 20.37
C LYS A 123 -5.17 1.95 19.44
N GLU A 124 -4.46 3.03 19.24
CA GLU A 124 -4.87 4.07 18.31
C GLU A 124 -4.42 3.73 16.88
N TYR A 125 -5.22 4.10 15.90
CA TYR A 125 -4.94 3.88 14.49
C TYR A 125 -5.61 4.93 13.61
N VAL A 126 -5.18 5.02 12.35
CA VAL A 126 -5.82 5.81 11.30
C VAL A 126 -6.07 4.90 10.11
N ALA A 127 -7.34 4.76 9.73
CA ALA A 127 -7.73 4.04 8.52
C ALA A 127 -7.80 4.99 7.31
N PHE A 128 -7.41 4.51 6.15
CA PHE A 128 -7.47 5.22 4.88
C PHE A 128 -7.48 4.24 3.71
N ARG A 129 -7.76 4.75 2.51
CA ARG A 129 -7.68 3.95 1.27
C ARG A 129 -6.65 4.54 0.34
N ASP A 130 -5.91 3.65 -0.33
CA ASP A 130 -5.00 4.04 -1.41
C ASP A 130 -5.79 4.33 -2.71
N PRO A 131 -5.14 4.81 -3.79
CA PRO A 131 -5.83 5.12 -5.06
C PRO A 131 -6.53 3.94 -5.73
N ASP A 132 -6.11 2.71 -5.45
CA ASP A 132 -6.72 1.48 -5.97
C ASP A 132 -7.72 0.85 -4.98
N ASN A 133 -8.14 1.62 -3.97
CA ASN A 133 -9.10 1.24 -2.94
C ASN A 133 -8.59 0.19 -1.94
N VAL A 134 -7.27 -0.05 -1.87
CA VAL A 134 -6.72 -0.93 -0.82
C VAL A 134 -6.92 -0.28 0.54
N GLN A 135 -7.60 -0.98 1.44
CA GLN A 135 -7.75 -0.53 2.81
C GLN A 135 -6.41 -0.64 3.55
N CYS A 136 -6.03 0.44 4.21
CA CYS A 136 -4.78 0.56 4.93
C CYS A 136 -5.00 1.18 6.30
N GLU A 137 -4.14 0.83 7.24
CA GLU A 137 -4.13 1.39 8.58
C GLU A 137 -2.70 1.79 8.97
N ALA A 138 -2.56 2.93 9.61
CA ALA A 138 -1.39 3.27 10.43
C ALA A 138 -1.77 2.95 11.87
N TYR A 139 -1.09 2.01 12.50
CA TYR A 139 -1.49 1.38 13.76
C TYR A 139 -0.41 1.52 14.83
N MET A 140 -0.76 2.07 16.00
CA MET A 140 0.16 2.23 17.13
C MET A 140 0.63 0.90 17.69
N VAL A 141 1.94 0.75 17.92
CA VAL A 141 2.57 -0.44 18.51
C VAL A 141 3.03 -0.21 19.94
#